data_a7b8b94351c53f4decc4a31313c4c619
#
_entry.id   a7b8b94351c53f4decc4a31313c4c619
#
_cell.length_a   1.000
_cell.length_b   1.000
_cell.length_c   1.000
_cell.angle_alpha   90.00
_cell.angle_beta   90.00
_cell.angle_gamma   90.00
#
_symmetry.space_group_name_H-M   'P 1'
#
loop_
_entity.id
_entity.type
_entity.pdbx_description
1 polymer ?
#
loop_
_entity_poly.entity_id
_entity_poly.type
_entity_poly.pdbx_seq_one_letter_code
_entity_poly.pdbx_strand_id
1 'polypeptide(L)'
;MMNSKNNADKIKCFVLDSYALLAYFADEKGRDQVEKVLIDASSNDAILRMSVINLGEVIYIAERKRGLPAAQLTLSRIKELPIKLIDIDESLALTAAHIKSEYAITYADCFAAALSIQHKSILLTGDPEFKKIEHLAKIEWLSK
;
A
#
# COMPACT_ATOMS: atom_id res chain seq x y z
N MET A 1 -28.37 -3.70 -16.86
CA MET A 1 -28.46 -4.85 -16.02
C MET A 1 -27.19 -5.66 -15.98
N MET A 2 -26.86 -6.27 -17.09
CA MET A 2 -25.58 -6.96 -17.20
C MET A 2 -24.42 -6.04 -16.88
N ASN A 3 -24.51 -4.79 -17.30
CA ASN A 3 -23.44 -3.81 -17.11
C ASN A 3 -23.18 -3.49 -15.64
N SER A 4 -24.23 -3.35 -14.83
CA SER A 4 -24.03 -3.04 -13.42
C SER A 4 -23.41 -4.22 -12.68
N LYS A 5 -23.76 -5.44 -13.04
CA LYS A 5 -23.17 -6.64 -12.48
C LYS A 5 -21.69 -6.74 -12.87
N ASN A 6 -21.38 -6.48 -14.14
CA ASN A 6 -20.00 -6.49 -14.61
C ASN A 6 -19.16 -5.41 -13.93
N ASN A 7 -19.75 -4.23 -13.66
CA ASN A 7 -19.06 -3.16 -12.95
C ASN A 7 -18.76 -3.54 -11.52
N ALA A 8 -19.71 -4.22 -10.85
CA ALA A 8 -19.47 -4.70 -9.49
C ALA A 8 -18.33 -5.71 -9.44
N ASP A 9 -18.25 -6.58 -10.47
CA ASP A 9 -17.19 -7.58 -10.55
C ASP A 9 -15.82 -6.96 -10.84
N LYS A 10 -15.79 -5.67 -11.19
CA LYS A 10 -14.56 -4.97 -11.56
C LYS A 10 -14.05 -4.04 -10.46
N ILE A 11 -14.43 -4.27 -9.22
CA ILE A 11 -13.88 -3.52 -8.10
C ILE A 11 -12.39 -3.79 -8.06
N LYS A 12 -11.61 -2.70 -8.09
CA LYS A 12 -10.16 -2.82 -8.07
C LYS A 12 -9.67 -2.97 -6.65
N CYS A 13 -8.69 -3.85 -6.48
CA CYS A 13 -8.04 -4.06 -5.19
C CYS A 13 -6.61 -3.57 -5.28
N PHE A 14 -6.23 -2.76 -4.30
CA PHE A 14 -4.89 -2.18 -4.22
C PHE A 14 -4.23 -2.52 -2.90
N VAL A 15 -2.92 -2.60 -2.94
CA VAL A 15 -2.07 -2.59 -1.74
C VAL A 15 -1.25 -1.31 -1.79
N LEU A 16 -1.28 -0.55 -0.70
CA LEU A 16 -0.44 0.63 -0.56
C LEU A 16 0.81 0.27 0.24
N ASP A 17 1.96 0.73 -0.22
CA ASP A 17 3.19 0.65 0.56
C ASP A 17 3.37 1.94 1.36
N SER A 18 4.47 2.04 2.11
CA SER A 18 4.75 3.24 2.89
C SER A 18 4.97 4.46 1.99
N TYR A 19 5.59 4.26 0.82
CA TYR A 19 5.83 5.35 -0.12
C TYR A 19 4.54 6.07 -0.50
N ALA A 20 3.49 5.32 -0.82
CA ALA A 20 2.21 5.88 -1.25
C ALA A 20 1.60 6.77 -0.16
N LEU A 21 1.56 6.29 1.09
CA LEU A 21 1.00 7.09 2.18
C LEU A 21 1.88 8.28 2.54
N LEU A 22 3.20 8.13 2.49
CA LEU A 22 4.10 9.25 2.74
C LEU A 22 3.91 10.34 1.70
N ALA A 23 3.75 9.98 0.42
CA ALA A 23 3.48 10.95 -0.64
C ALA A 23 2.16 11.66 -0.40
N TYR A 24 1.13 10.93 0.05
CA TYR A 24 -0.18 11.49 0.33
C TYR A 24 -0.12 12.53 1.46
N PHE A 25 0.52 12.18 2.59
CA PHE A 25 0.58 13.09 3.73
C PHE A 25 1.55 14.26 3.53
N ALA A 26 2.59 14.09 2.73
CA ALA A 26 3.57 15.14 2.46
C ALA A 26 3.18 16.02 1.28
N ASP A 27 2.03 15.76 0.65
CA ASP A 27 1.56 16.49 -0.54
C ASP A 27 2.60 16.47 -1.65
N GLU A 28 3.20 15.31 -1.86
CA GLU A 28 4.23 15.13 -2.89
C GLU A 28 3.62 14.61 -4.19
N LYS A 29 4.46 14.47 -5.20
CA LYS A 29 4.04 13.93 -6.49
C LYS A 29 3.42 12.54 -6.30
N GLY A 30 2.32 12.31 -6.99
CA GLY A 30 1.56 11.07 -6.84
C GLY A 30 0.44 11.16 -5.80
N ARG A 31 0.38 12.24 -5.02
CA ARG A 31 -0.66 12.42 -4.01
C ARG A 31 -2.06 12.29 -4.60
N ASP A 32 -2.30 12.90 -5.76
CA ASP A 32 -3.63 12.88 -6.37
C ASP A 32 -4.06 11.48 -6.77
N GLN A 33 -3.13 10.63 -7.19
CA GLN A 33 -3.43 9.24 -7.51
C GLN A 33 -3.82 8.45 -6.26
N VAL A 34 -3.13 8.69 -5.14
CA VAL A 34 -3.47 8.06 -3.87
C VAL A 34 -4.83 8.56 -3.38
N GLU A 35 -5.07 9.86 -3.47
CA GLU A 35 -6.36 10.44 -3.08
C GLU A 35 -7.50 9.82 -3.88
N LYS A 36 -7.30 9.63 -5.19
CA LYS A 36 -8.32 9.03 -6.03
C LYS A 36 -8.71 7.63 -5.57
N VAL A 37 -7.74 6.78 -5.27
CA VAL A 37 -8.07 5.42 -4.81
C VAL A 37 -8.70 5.43 -3.41
N LEU A 38 -8.34 6.40 -2.57
CA LEU A 38 -8.98 6.58 -1.27
C LEU A 38 -10.45 6.97 -1.44
N ILE A 39 -10.74 7.90 -2.34
CA ILE A 39 -12.12 8.30 -2.65
C ILE A 39 -12.90 7.10 -3.20
N ASP A 40 -12.33 6.36 -4.13
CA ASP A 40 -12.97 5.17 -4.68
C ASP A 40 -13.28 4.15 -3.59
N ALA A 41 -12.35 3.96 -2.65
CA ALA A 41 -12.57 3.03 -1.54
C ALA A 41 -13.68 3.51 -0.60
N SER A 42 -13.79 4.81 -0.39
CA SER A 42 -14.87 5.39 0.43
C SER A 42 -16.25 5.15 -0.19
N SER A 43 -16.30 5.04 -1.51
CA SER A 43 -17.54 4.79 -2.26
C SER A 43 -17.75 3.30 -2.57
N ASN A 44 -16.94 2.42 -1.98
CA ASN A 44 -16.96 0.97 -2.22
C ASN A 44 -16.64 0.58 -3.67
N ASP A 45 -15.93 1.44 -4.39
CA ASP A 45 -15.49 1.18 -5.76
C ASP A 45 -14.08 0.61 -5.82
N ALA A 46 -13.40 0.54 -4.68
CA ALA A 46 -12.07 -0.03 -4.55
C ALA A 46 -11.91 -0.64 -3.16
N ILE A 47 -10.97 -1.57 -3.04
CA ILE A 47 -10.56 -2.14 -1.76
C ILE A 47 -9.08 -1.86 -1.60
N LEU A 48 -8.73 -1.20 -0.48
CA LEU A 48 -7.35 -0.86 -0.19
C LEU A 48 -6.87 -1.64 1.03
N ARG A 49 -5.67 -2.20 0.92
CA ARG A 49 -5.02 -2.92 2.02
C ARG A 49 -3.62 -2.39 2.23
N MET A 50 -3.14 -2.49 3.45
CA MET A 50 -1.77 -2.15 3.81
C MET A 50 -1.33 -3.08 4.92
N SER A 51 -0.09 -3.60 4.82
CA SER A 51 0.44 -4.42 5.90
C SER A 51 0.81 -3.55 7.09
N VAL A 52 0.70 -4.11 8.30
CA VAL A 52 1.10 -3.39 9.52
C VAL A 52 2.60 -3.11 9.54
N ILE A 53 3.42 -3.86 8.78
CA ILE A 53 4.85 -3.57 8.65
C ILE A 53 5.04 -2.23 7.90
N ASN A 54 4.29 -2.04 6.82
CA ASN A 54 4.34 -0.78 6.07
C ASN A 54 3.76 0.37 6.88
N LEU A 55 2.72 0.11 7.66
CA LEU A 55 2.19 1.10 8.60
C LEU A 55 3.27 1.54 9.58
N GLY A 56 3.96 0.58 10.19
CA GLY A 56 5.05 0.88 11.12
C GLY A 56 6.13 1.74 10.48
N GLU A 57 6.43 1.48 9.21
CA GLU A 57 7.42 2.27 8.48
C GLU A 57 6.97 3.72 8.31
N VAL A 58 5.71 3.95 7.95
CA VAL A 58 5.16 5.31 7.85
C VAL A 58 5.31 6.03 9.19
N ILE A 59 4.98 5.35 10.28
CA ILE A 59 4.96 5.95 11.61
C ILE A 59 6.36 6.29 12.09
N TYR A 60 7.35 5.37 11.93
CA TYR A 60 8.69 5.71 12.41
C TYR A 60 9.32 6.83 11.58
N ILE A 61 9.03 6.90 10.29
CA ILE A 61 9.52 7.99 9.45
C ILE A 61 8.92 9.32 9.91
N ALA A 62 7.61 9.35 10.19
CA ALA A 62 6.96 10.55 10.70
C ALA A 62 7.55 10.98 12.03
N GLU A 63 7.81 10.03 12.92
CA GLU A 63 8.38 10.32 14.23
C GLU A 63 9.80 10.89 14.12
N ARG A 64 10.64 10.30 13.27
CA ARG A 64 11.99 10.80 13.05
C ARG A 64 12.00 12.22 12.51
N LYS A 65 11.07 12.54 11.63
CA LYS A 65 11.05 13.85 10.98
C LYS A 65 10.39 14.93 11.82
N ARG A 66 9.36 14.59 12.59
CA ARG A 66 8.50 15.60 13.23
C ARG A 66 8.22 15.31 14.71
N GLY A 67 8.71 14.22 15.26
CA GLY A 67 8.54 13.86 16.66
C GLY A 67 7.31 13.02 16.93
N LEU A 68 7.22 12.50 18.14
CA LEU A 68 6.18 11.56 18.55
C LEU A 68 4.76 12.12 18.43
N PRO A 69 4.46 13.36 18.83
CA PRO A 69 3.09 13.88 18.68
C PRO A 69 2.62 13.89 17.23
N ALA A 70 3.50 14.24 16.29
CA ALA A 70 3.16 14.23 14.86
C ALA A 70 2.92 12.81 14.36
N ALA A 71 3.72 11.85 14.82
CA ALA A 71 3.54 10.44 14.46
C ALA A 71 2.21 9.91 14.98
N GLN A 72 1.84 10.25 16.20
CA GLN A 72 0.56 9.85 16.79
C GLN A 72 -0.62 10.43 16.01
N LEU A 73 -0.52 11.68 15.59
CA LEU A 73 -1.54 12.32 14.77
C LEU A 73 -1.65 11.62 13.40
N THR A 74 -0.52 11.30 12.78
CA THR A 74 -0.50 10.58 11.52
C THR A 74 -1.20 9.23 11.65
N LEU A 75 -0.92 8.49 12.72
CA LEU A 75 -1.58 7.21 12.96
C LEU A 75 -3.09 7.38 13.09
N SER A 76 -3.54 8.38 13.84
CA SER A 76 -4.98 8.66 13.98
C SER A 76 -5.63 8.93 12.62
N ARG A 77 -4.96 9.69 11.77
CA ARG A 77 -5.48 9.99 10.44
C ARG A 77 -5.54 8.75 9.56
N ILE A 78 -4.52 7.91 9.62
CA ILE A 78 -4.52 6.66 8.85
C ILE A 78 -5.69 5.78 9.27
N LYS A 79 -5.98 5.70 10.58
CA LYS A 79 -7.08 4.91 11.10
C LYS A 79 -8.45 5.38 10.60
N GLU A 80 -8.56 6.63 10.16
CA GLU A 80 -9.80 7.16 9.61
C GLU A 80 -9.92 6.93 8.09
N LEU A 81 -8.84 6.53 7.44
CA LEU A 81 -8.86 6.25 6.00
C LEU A 81 -9.48 4.88 5.70
N PRO A 82 -10.09 4.72 4.52
CA PRO A 82 -10.70 3.45 4.13
C PRO A 82 -9.64 2.43 3.68
N ILE A 83 -8.70 2.15 4.56
CA ILE A 83 -7.61 1.20 4.31
C ILE A 83 -7.74 0.06 5.32
N LYS A 84 -7.77 -1.17 4.82
CA LYS A 84 -7.76 -2.35 5.68
C LYS A 84 -6.32 -2.65 6.08
N LEU A 85 -6.02 -2.51 7.36
CA LEU A 85 -4.71 -2.84 7.90
C LEU A 85 -4.66 -4.35 8.13
N ILE A 86 -3.64 -4.99 7.56
CA ILE A 86 -3.52 -6.45 7.54
C ILE A 86 -2.38 -6.86 8.46
N ASP A 87 -2.70 -7.67 9.46
CA ASP A 87 -1.71 -8.24 10.37
C ASP A 87 -0.84 -9.25 9.64
N ILE A 88 0.34 -9.48 10.17
CA ILE A 88 1.30 -10.41 9.57
C ILE A 88 1.06 -11.80 10.16
N ASP A 89 0.55 -12.70 9.33
CA ASP A 89 0.47 -14.11 9.69
C ASP A 89 1.68 -14.86 9.12
N GLU A 90 1.76 -16.15 9.45
CA GLU A 90 2.88 -16.98 9.01
C GLU A 90 2.97 -17.03 7.49
N SER A 91 1.86 -17.21 6.81
CA SER A 91 1.82 -17.31 5.36
C SER A 91 2.38 -16.05 4.70
N LEU A 92 1.97 -14.88 5.16
CA LEU A 92 2.46 -13.62 4.62
C LEU A 92 3.95 -13.43 4.91
N ALA A 93 4.39 -13.78 6.13
CA ALA A 93 5.80 -13.69 6.49
C ALA A 93 6.67 -14.58 5.61
N LEU A 94 6.23 -15.81 5.35
CA LEU A 94 7.01 -16.74 4.53
C LEU A 94 7.05 -16.32 3.07
N THR A 95 5.95 -15.79 2.54
CA THR A 95 5.94 -15.25 1.18
C THR A 95 6.91 -14.07 1.05
N ALA A 96 6.89 -13.16 2.02
CA ALA A 96 7.81 -12.03 2.03
C ALA A 96 9.26 -12.49 2.16
N ALA A 97 9.51 -13.49 3.00
CA ALA A 97 10.84 -14.05 3.19
C ALA A 97 11.38 -14.66 1.89
N HIS A 98 10.54 -15.36 1.15
CA HIS A 98 10.94 -15.95 -0.13
C HIS A 98 11.34 -14.86 -1.13
N ILE A 99 10.55 -13.80 -1.23
CA ILE A 99 10.89 -12.66 -2.10
C ILE A 99 12.23 -12.05 -1.67
N LYS A 100 12.41 -11.86 -0.37
CA LYS A 100 13.66 -11.30 0.17
C LYS A 100 14.86 -12.14 -0.16
N SER A 101 14.71 -13.48 -0.20
CA SER A 101 15.82 -14.37 -0.50
C SER A 101 16.30 -14.24 -1.94
N GLU A 102 15.45 -13.79 -2.85
CA GLU A 102 15.77 -13.75 -4.27
C GLU A 102 16.03 -12.34 -4.81
N TYR A 103 15.55 -11.30 -4.12
CA TYR A 103 15.62 -9.92 -4.63
C TYR A 103 16.19 -8.96 -3.59
N ALA A 104 17.02 -8.03 -4.06
CA ALA A 104 17.68 -7.05 -3.20
C ALA A 104 16.78 -5.83 -2.99
N ILE A 105 15.65 -6.03 -2.32
CA ILE A 105 14.75 -4.96 -1.88
C ILE A 105 14.61 -5.05 -0.36
N THR A 106 14.12 -3.98 0.28
CA THR A 106 14.00 -3.99 1.74
C THR A 106 12.95 -5.02 2.18
N TYR A 107 13.06 -5.48 3.42
CA TYR A 107 12.11 -6.45 3.93
C TYR A 107 10.69 -5.87 3.99
N ALA A 108 10.56 -4.59 4.36
CA ALA A 108 9.26 -3.92 4.34
C ALA A 108 8.64 -3.93 2.95
N ASP A 109 9.43 -3.69 1.91
CA ASP A 109 8.95 -3.76 0.52
C ASP A 109 8.50 -5.17 0.16
N CYS A 110 9.19 -6.18 0.68
CA CYS A 110 8.79 -7.58 0.46
C CYS A 110 7.40 -7.86 1.03
N PHE A 111 7.04 -7.26 2.17
CA PHE A 111 5.70 -7.42 2.74
C PHE A 111 4.63 -6.77 1.87
N ALA A 112 4.90 -5.59 1.32
CA ALA A 112 3.95 -4.96 0.40
C ALA A 112 3.74 -5.81 -0.84
N ALA A 113 4.81 -6.31 -1.42
CA ALA A 113 4.75 -7.18 -2.59
C ALA A 113 4.02 -8.48 -2.28
N ALA A 114 4.36 -9.13 -1.17
CA ALA A 114 3.73 -10.39 -0.77
C ALA A 114 2.22 -10.22 -0.56
N LEU A 115 1.82 -9.13 0.08
CA LEU A 115 0.41 -8.85 0.32
C LEU A 115 -0.33 -8.68 -1.00
N SER A 116 0.25 -7.94 -1.95
CA SER A 116 -0.37 -7.74 -3.25
C SER A 116 -0.53 -9.04 -4.02
N ILE A 117 0.46 -9.90 -3.97
CA ILE A 117 0.42 -11.21 -4.63
C ILE A 117 -0.68 -12.09 -4.01
N GLN A 118 -0.70 -12.18 -2.67
CA GLN A 118 -1.67 -13.02 -1.98
C GLN A 118 -3.11 -12.60 -2.24
N HIS A 119 -3.36 -11.29 -2.33
CA HIS A 119 -4.71 -10.78 -2.57
C HIS A 119 -4.98 -10.48 -4.04
N LYS A 120 -4.07 -10.83 -4.93
CA LYS A 120 -4.21 -10.55 -6.37
C LYS A 120 -4.56 -9.08 -6.61
N SER A 121 -3.87 -8.22 -5.90
CA SER A 121 -4.11 -6.78 -5.90
C SER A 121 -3.01 -6.03 -6.64
N ILE A 122 -3.33 -4.80 -7.03
CA ILE A 122 -2.37 -3.90 -7.66
C ILE A 122 -1.58 -3.21 -6.55
N LEU A 123 -0.25 -3.29 -6.63
CA LEU A 123 0.62 -2.56 -5.72
C LEU A 123 0.75 -1.12 -6.20
N LEU A 124 0.32 -0.17 -5.37
CA LEU A 124 0.40 1.26 -5.69
C LEU A 124 1.63 1.83 -5.00
N THR A 125 2.62 2.24 -5.76
CA THR A 125 3.89 2.72 -5.24
C THR A 125 4.59 3.67 -6.21
N GLY A 126 5.50 4.47 -5.69
CA GLY A 126 6.41 5.27 -6.49
C GLY A 126 7.86 4.90 -6.25
N ASP A 127 8.13 3.89 -5.43
CA ASP A 127 9.49 3.48 -5.09
C ASP A 127 10.13 2.71 -6.25
N PRO A 128 11.20 3.23 -6.86
CA PRO A 128 11.83 2.58 -8.01
C PRO A 128 12.43 1.22 -7.70
N GLU A 129 12.67 0.88 -6.42
CA GLU A 129 13.17 -0.43 -6.04
C GLU A 129 12.22 -1.55 -6.48
N PHE A 130 10.93 -1.28 -6.58
CA PHE A 130 9.96 -2.28 -7.03
C PHE A 130 10.11 -2.67 -8.50
N LYS A 131 10.91 -1.96 -9.27
CA LYS A 131 11.22 -2.38 -10.65
C LYS A 131 11.88 -3.76 -10.68
N LYS A 132 12.59 -4.11 -9.62
CA LYS A 132 13.26 -5.41 -9.51
C LYS A 132 12.29 -6.57 -9.47
N ILE A 133 11.03 -6.33 -9.14
CA ILE A 133 10.00 -7.37 -9.01
C ILE A 133 8.76 -7.10 -9.86
N GLU A 134 8.86 -6.25 -10.88
CA GLU A 134 7.73 -5.95 -11.77
C GLU A 134 7.09 -7.20 -12.38
N HIS A 135 7.90 -8.22 -12.60
CA HIS A 135 7.43 -9.48 -13.19
C HIS A 135 6.65 -10.35 -12.19
N LEU A 136 6.70 -10.05 -10.90
CA LEU A 136 6.02 -10.82 -9.86
C LEU A 136 4.69 -10.21 -9.44
N ALA A 137 4.60 -8.89 -9.45
CA ALA A 137 3.44 -8.17 -8.93
C ALA A 137 2.98 -7.14 -9.95
N LYS A 138 1.66 -6.97 -10.03
CA LYS A 138 1.11 -5.91 -10.86
C LYS A 138 1.28 -4.58 -10.13
N ILE A 139 1.94 -3.63 -10.76
CA ILE A 139 2.27 -2.36 -10.13
C ILE A 139 1.60 -1.22 -10.89
N GLU A 140 0.98 -0.32 -10.14
CA GLU A 140 0.57 0.98 -10.67
C GLU A 140 1.53 2.02 -10.10
N TRP A 141 2.28 2.66 -10.97
CA TRP A 141 3.32 3.59 -10.57
C TRP A 141 2.73 4.98 -10.31
N LEU A 142 3.09 5.55 -9.18
CA LEU A 142 2.78 6.95 -8.91
C LEU A 142 3.59 7.85 -9.84
N SER A 143 2.95 8.88 -10.34
CA SER A 143 3.59 9.84 -11.25
C SER A 143 4.72 10.58 -10.56
N LYS A 144 5.73 10.91 -11.33
CA LYS A 144 6.85 11.72 -10.83
C LYS A 144 6.52 13.20 -10.84
#